data_ec031dd1557e8d18b2c3d122f368a61b
#
_entry.id   ec031dd1557e8d18b2c3d122f368a61b
#
_cell.length_a   1.000
_cell.length_b   1.000
_cell.length_c   1.000
_cell.angle_alpha   90.00
_cell.angle_beta   90.00
_cell.angle_gamma   90.00
#
_symmetry.space_group_name_H-M   'P 1'
#
loop_
_entity.id
_entity.type
_entity.pdbx_description
1 polymer ?
#
loop_
_entity_poly.entity_id
_entity_poly.type
_entity_poly.pdbx_seq_one_letter_code
_entity_poly.pdbx_strand_id
1 'polypeptide(L)'
;MSEKSVIDACSMNNSDNPIYINLPINIVSESASGLFSDACMCISEYGRQSAPRGMTINELSNVTMTLINPQNNIVDIEARNISVKYLLAEWLWYVKGDQDKAGSDFICKYAPFWDTLRNPDGSLNSNYGHYFFKRMDEVLPTEEEFKPISDYYFQKSQFHYVIDTLLKDRDSRQAVVNINNIYHKAHPTKDFPCTTAMQFFIRDNKLHMTVTMRSTDLVLGYCNDVFQFTMFQRIVLNELNKELSMLSKYGIVYSEDSEFELYNKPIEMGTFTLFTTSLHVYERHFKTMENTVHNREKKKAIPDIKWIYNLSYDDWKSIANNEKNDERIVKYRTSIEEILNS
;
A
#
# COMPACT_ATOMS: atom_id res chain seq x y z
N MET A 1 -2.51 20.09 -20.30
CA MET A 1 -3.48 20.53 -19.30
C MET A 1 -2.73 20.58 -17.98
N SER A 2 -2.72 21.71 -17.27
CA SER A 2 -2.06 21.85 -15.98
C SER A 2 -2.71 20.91 -14.97
N GLU A 3 -1.91 20.12 -14.24
CA GLU A 3 -2.38 19.32 -13.12
C GLU A 3 -3.08 20.25 -12.13
N LYS A 4 -4.40 20.11 -12.01
CA LYS A 4 -5.17 20.80 -10.97
C LYS A 4 -5.16 19.89 -9.75
N SER A 5 -4.30 20.19 -8.77
CA SER A 5 -4.48 19.71 -7.41
C SER A 5 -5.57 20.55 -6.73
N VAL A 6 -6.56 19.89 -6.14
CA VAL A 6 -7.58 20.56 -5.33
C VAL A 6 -7.20 20.37 -3.87
N ILE A 7 -6.72 21.42 -3.23
CA ILE A 7 -6.53 21.47 -1.78
C ILE A 7 -7.81 22.06 -1.19
N ASP A 8 -8.73 21.17 -0.78
CA ASP A 8 -10.02 21.54 -0.21
C ASP A 8 -9.92 21.60 1.32
N ALA A 9 -9.35 22.64 1.86
CA ALA A 9 -9.48 23.05 3.28
C ALA A 9 -8.67 24.31 3.61
N CYS A 10 -7.82 24.77 2.70
CA CYS A 10 -6.93 25.93 2.95
C CYS A 10 -7.60 27.29 2.74
N SER A 11 -8.92 27.36 2.46
CA SER A 11 -9.62 28.63 2.22
C SER A 11 -10.17 29.33 3.45
N MET A 12 -9.94 28.78 4.66
CA MET A 12 -10.38 29.42 5.90
C MET A 12 -9.17 30.03 6.65
N ASN A 13 -8.66 31.13 6.13
CA ASN A 13 -7.68 31.95 6.82
C ASN A 13 -8.30 32.58 8.07
N ASN A 14 -7.90 32.08 9.24
CA ASN A 14 -7.77 32.89 10.47
C ASN A 14 -6.73 32.24 11.37
N SER A 15 -5.54 32.82 11.40
CA SER A 15 -4.34 32.36 12.11
C SER A 15 -4.45 32.32 13.64
N ASP A 16 -5.53 32.79 14.22
CA ASP A 16 -5.65 33.00 15.67
C ASP A 16 -6.61 32.04 16.39
N ASN A 17 -7.16 31.04 15.69
CA ASN A 17 -8.13 30.13 16.32
C ASN A 17 -7.58 28.68 16.41
N PRO A 18 -7.21 28.20 17.60
CA PRO A 18 -6.64 26.84 17.80
C PRO A 18 -7.59 25.69 17.45
N ILE A 19 -8.86 25.97 17.13
CA ILE A 19 -9.88 24.97 16.76
C ILE A 19 -9.59 24.34 15.39
N TYR A 20 -8.88 25.04 14.49
CA TYR A 20 -8.66 24.56 13.11
C TYR A 20 -7.55 23.52 12.94
N ILE A 21 -6.75 23.26 13.99
CA ILE A 21 -5.59 22.37 13.96
C ILE A 21 -5.98 20.88 13.75
N ASN A 22 -7.23 20.50 13.99
CA ASN A 22 -7.73 19.12 13.89
C ASN A 22 -8.78 18.90 12.79
N LEU A 23 -8.97 19.84 11.89
CA LEU A 23 -9.88 19.64 10.76
C LEU A 23 -9.29 18.64 9.76
N PRO A 24 -10.10 17.73 9.17
CA PRO A 24 -9.64 16.82 8.15
C PRO A 24 -9.08 17.58 6.95
N ILE A 25 -7.90 17.17 6.49
CA ILE A 25 -7.26 17.73 5.28
C ILE A 25 -7.39 16.70 4.17
N ASN A 26 -7.90 17.13 3.01
CA ASN A 26 -8.01 16.30 1.82
C ASN A 26 -7.03 16.81 0.76
N ILE A 27 -6.17 15.91 0.27
CA ILE A 27 -5.22 16.17 -0.80
C ILE A 27 -5.55 15.22 -1.95
N VAL A 28 -5.75 15.75 -3.16
CA VAL A 28 -6.13 14.95 -4.33
C VAL A 28 -5.20 15.28 -5.48
N SER A 29 -4.65 14.26 -6.14
CA SER A 29 -3.76 14.43 -7.30
C SER A 29 -3.83 13.25 -8.26
N GLU A 30 -3.44 13.49 -9.51
CA GLU A 30 -3.29 12.46 -10.56
C GLU A 30 -2.03 11.61 -10.40
N SER A 31 -1.10 12.02 -9.55
CA SER A 31 0.18 11.34 -9.36
C SER A 31 0.63 11.29 -7.90
N ALA A 32 1.39 10.24 -7.55
CA ALA A 32 2.01 10.13 -6.24
C ALA A 32 2.98 11.29 -5.94
N SER A 33 3.67 11.79 -6.95
CA SER A 33 4.53 12.96 -6.86
C SER A 33 3.77 14.25 -6.55
N GLY A 34 2.60 14.43 -7.16
CA GLY A 34 1.71 15.55 -6.86
C GLY A 34 1.22 15.49 -5.40
N LEU A 35 0.72 14.34 -4.96
CA LEU A 35 0.31 14.14 -3.55
C LEU A 35 1.46 14.43 -2.58
N PHE A 36 2.67 13.93 -2.86
CA PHE A 36 3.85 14.15 -2.04
C PHE A 36 4.20 15.64 -1.94
N SER A 37 4.23 16.34 -3.07
CA SER A 37 4.57 17.77 -3.12
C SER A 37 3.54 18.62 -2.40
N ASP A 38 2.24 18.36 -2.62
CA ASP A 38 1.16 19.09 -1.98
C ASP A 38 1.09 18.82 -0.47
N ALA A 39 1.36 17.58 -0.04
CA ALA A 39 1.49 17.25 1.37
C ALA A 39 2.69 17.93 2.04
N CYS A 40 3.84 18.03 1.34
CA CYS A 40 4.99 18.82 1.82
C CYS A 40 4.62 20.29 2.03
N MET A 41 3.89 20.90 1.09
CA MET A 41 3.39 22.27 1.21
C MET A 41 2.46 22.44 2.42
N CYS A 42 1.47 21.54 2.55
CA CYS A 42 0.52 21.58 3.67
C CYS A 42 1.24 21.45 5.03
N ILE A 43 2.20 20.52 5.17
CA ILE A 43 2.97 20.37 6.43
C ILE A 43 3.84 21.60 6.69
N SER A 44 4.47 22.17 5.66
CA SER A 44 5.29 23.36 5.79
C SER A 44 4.50 24.58 6.28
N GLU A 45 3.25 24.70 5.83
CA GLU A 45 2.40 25.88 6.11
C GLU A 45 1.55 25.71 7.38
N TYR A 46 1.01 24.50 7.60
CA TYR A 46 0.03 24.26 8.67
C TYR A 46 0.48 23.18 9.67
N GLY A 47 1.67 22.59 9.48
CA GLY A 47 2.19 21.53 10.35
C GLY A 47 2.45 22.01 11.77
N ARG A 48 2.05 21.19 12.74
CA ARG A 48 2.32 21.42 14.15
C ARG A 48 3.56 20.63 14.59
N GLN A 49 4.44 21.27 15.34
CA GLN A 49 5.59 20.58 15.92
C GLN A 49 5.15 19.70 17.09
N SER A 50 5.64 18.47 17.10
CA SER A 50 5.53 17.53 18.21
C SER A 50 6.81 16.69 18.31
N ALA A 51 6.95 15.87 19.36
CA ALA A 51 8.17 15.09 19.58
C ALA A 51 7.86 13.67 20.11
N PRO A 52 7.17 12.81 19.35
CA PRO A 52 6.90 11.45 19.79
C PRO A 52 8.20 10.68 19.98
N ARG A 53 8.35 10.02 21.13
CA ARG A 53 9.57 9.28 21.52
C ARG A 53 10.84 10.14 21.49
N GLY A 54 10.71 11.46 21.71
CA GLY A 54 11.83 12.40 21.71
C GLY A 54 12.35 12.81 20.32
N MET A 55 11.68 12.42 19.25
CA MET A 55 12.05 12.79 17.88
C MET A 55 11.16 13.94 17.38
N THR A 56 11.76 15.09 17.10
CA THR A 56 11.03 16.25 16.56
C THR A 56 10.42 15.93 15.20
N ILE A 57 9.13 16.24 15.05
CA ILE A 57 8.38 16.17 13.80
C ILE A 57 7.55 17.42 13.59
N ASN A 58 7.24 17.73 12.33
CA ASN A 58 6.08 18.54 11.94
C ASN A 58 4.99 17.62 11.42
N GLU A 59 3.76 17.75 11.93
CA GLU A 59 2.65 16.86 11.58
C GLU A 59 1.34 17.59 11.29
N LEU A 60 0.53 16.94 10.46
CA LEU A 60 -0.88 17.25 10.26
C LEU A 60 -1.71 16.06 10.77
N SER A 61 -2.84 16.36 11.40
CA SER A 61 -3.75 15.34 11.91
C SER A 61 -4.91 15.07 10.93
N ASN A 62 -5.36 13.81 10.84
CA ASN A 62 -6.54 13.40 10.05
C ASN A 62 -6.46 13.82 8.58
N VAL A 63 -5.43 13.33 7.89
CA VAL A 63 -5.20 13.64 6.47
C VAL A 63 -5.70 12.50 5.60
N THR A 64 -6.42 12.86 4.53
CA THR A 64 -6.80 11.97 3.44
C THR A 64 -6.03 12.37 2.18
N MET A 65 -5.37 11.40 1.55
CA MET A 65 -4.61 11.58 0.31
C MET A 65 -5.19 10.66 -0.76
N THR A 66 -5.78 11.23 -1.83
CA THR A 66 -6.40 10.45 -2.91
C THR A 66 -5.59 10.54 -4.20
N LEU A 67 -5.07 9.41 -4.65
CA LEU A 67 -4.42 9.23 -5.95
C LEU A 67 -5.48 8.82 -6.97
N ILE A 68 -5.77 9.71 -7.94
CA ILE A 68 -6.79 9.48 -8.97
C ILE A 68 -6.33 8.40 -9.94
N ASN A 69 -5.06 8.44 -10.35
CA ASN A 69 -4.49 7.45 -11.26
C ASN A 69 -3.39 6.61 -10.60
N PRO A 70 -3.74 5.43 -10.02
CA PRO A 70 -2.76 4.56 -9.37
C PRO A 70 -1.68 3.96 -10.29
N GLN A 71 -1.69 4.25 -11.59
CA GLN A 71 -0.57 3.92 -12.49
C GLN A 71 0.60 4.91 -12.34
N ASN A 72 0.34 6.09 -11.77
CA ASN A 72 1.34 7.12 -11.49
C ASN A 72 1.77 7.06 -10.00
N ASN A 73 2.16 5.88 -9.55
CA ASN A 73 2.37 5.53 -8.13
C ASN A 73 3.82 5.70 -7.64
N ILE A 74 4.73 6.22 -8.45
CA ILE A 74 6.12 6.44 -8.06
C ILE A 74 6.34 7.93 -7.81
N VAL A 75 6.92 8.26 -6.65
CA VAL A 75 7.33 9.62 -6.32
C VAL A 75 8.67 9.92 -6.98
N ASP A 76 8.61 10.54 -8.15
CA ASP A 76 9.79 10.85 -8.98
C ASP A 76 10.43 12.23 -8.69
N ILE A 77 10.06 12.88 -7.58
CA ILE A 77 10.66 14.16 -7.16
C ILE A 77 12.14 13.97 -6.87
N GLU A 78 13.01 14.81 -7.50
CA GLU A 78 14.46 14.71 -7.37
C GLU A 78 14.92 14.84 -5.92
N ALA A 79 14.36 15.79 -5.17
CA ALA A 79 14.68 16.03 -3.77
C ALA A 79 14.42 14.80 -2.87
N ARG A 80 13.42 13.96 -3.21
CA ARG A 80 13.13 12.71 -2.49
C ARG A 80 14.10 11.60 -2.85
N ASN A 81 14.59 11.58 -4.07
CA ASN A 81 15.55 10.59 -4.58
C ASN A 81 15.13 9.13 -4.31
N ILE A 82 13.93 8.77 -4.76
CA ILE A 82 13.37 7.42 -4.53
C ILE A 82 14.31 6.31 -5.06
N SER A 83 14.37 5.19 -4.35
CA SER A 83 15.08 3.99 -4.76
C SER A 83 14.12 2.97 -5.35
N VAL A 84 14.09 2.81 -6.68
CA VAL A 84 13.29 1.78 -7.35
C VAL A 84 13.74 0.37 -6.93
N LYS A 85 15.03 0.19 -6.70
CA LYS A 85 15.60 -1.02 -6.12
C LYS A 85 14.92 -1.40 -4.79
N TYR A 86 14.77 -0.44 -3.89
CA TYR A 86 14.10 -0.67 -2.62
C TYR A 86 12.60 -0.96 -2.81
N LEU A 87 11.90 -0.23 -3.69
CA LEU A 87 10.49 -0.48 -3.99
C LEU A 87 10.25 -1.94 -4.41
N LEU A 88 11.07 -2.45 -5.32
CA LEU A 88 10.95 -3.84 -5.81
C LEU A 88 11.36 -4.86 -4.74
N ALA A 89 12.41 -4.58 -3.95
CA ALA A 89 12.82 -5.46 -2.86
C ALA A 89 11.72 -5.58 -1.78
N GLU A 90 11.12 -4.46 -1.38
CA GLU A 90 10.03 -4.45 -0.40
C GLU A 90 8.79 -5.17 -0.96
N TRP A 91 8.45 -4.98 -2.23
CA TRP A 91 7.36 -5.71 -2.87
C TRP A 91 7.60 -7.23 -2.87
N LEU A 92 8.81 -7.68 -3.23
CA LEU A 92 9.18 -9.10 -3.17
C LEU A 92 9.11 -9.66 -1.74
N TRP A 93 9.51 -8.85 -0.75
CA TRP A 93 9.37 -9.22 0.66
C TRP A 93 7.91 -9.39 1.06
N TYR A 94 7.03 -8.51 0.60
CA TYR A 94 5.59 -8.63 0.82
C TYR A 94 4.99 -9.86 0.13
N VAL A 95 5.36 -10.13 -1.13
CA VAL A 95 4.88 -11.31 -1.86
C VAL A 95 5.27 -12.61 -1.16
N LYS A 96 6.48 -12.70 -0.61
CA LYS A 96 6.92 -13.85 0.20
C LYS A 96 6.14 -13.98 1.50
N GLY A 97 5.79 -12.86 2.11
CA GLY A 97 5.09 -12.82 3.39
C GLY A 97 5.90 -13.36 4.57
N ASP A 98 7.23 -13.44 4.46
CA ASP A 98 8.09 -13.97 5.50
C ASP A 98 8.45 -12.87 6.50
N GLN A 99 7.94 -12.99 7.73
CA GLN A 99 8.20 -12.06 8.85
C GLN A 99 9.39 -12.50 9.71
N ASP A 100 9.81 -13.75 9.58
CA ASP A 100 10.89 -14.36 10.35
C ASP A 100 12.25 -13.68 10.10
N LYS A 101 13.29 -14.22 10.76
CA LYS A 101 14.66 -13.73 10.61
C LYS A 101 15.13 -13.74 9.15
N ALA A 102 14.76 -14.75 8.35
CA ALA A 102 15.21 -14.86 6.96
C ALA A 102 14.57 -13.78 6.08
N GLY A 103 13.26 -13.53 6.23
CA GLY A 103 12.56 -12.42 5.58
C GLY A 103 13.11 -11.06 5.99
N SER A 104 13.40 -10.88 7.28
CA SER A 104 14.02 -9.67 7.81
C SER A 104 15.44 -9.47 7.28
N ASP A 105 16.25 -10.51 7.21
CA ASP A 105 17.62 -10.46 6.63
C ASP A 105 17.57 -10.07 5.14
N PHE A 106 16.52 -10.48 4.41
CA PHE A 106 16.35 -10.09 3.02
C PHE A 106 16.12 -8.58 2.89
N ILE A 107 15.14 -8.00 3.59
CA ILE A 107 14.82 -6.57 3.42
C ILE A 107 15.89 -5.65 3.99
N CYS A 108 16.58 -6.05 5.05
CA CYS A 108 17.67 -5.27 5.65
C CYS A 108 18.87 -5.07 4.71
N LYS A 109 19.06 -5.92 3.70
CA LYS A 109 20.08 -5.71 2.64
C LYS A 109 19.82 -4.45 1.81
N TYR A 110 18.54 -4.08 1.65
CA TYR A 110 18.10 -2.95 0.84
C TYR A 110 17.79 -1.70 1.65
N ALA A 111 17.45 -1.88 2.92
CA ALA A 111 17.19 -0.81 3.87
C ALA A 111 17.65 -1.21 5.28
N PRO A 112 18.91 -0.92 5.66
CA PRO A 112 19.48 -1.28 6.98
C PRO A 112 18.71 -0.71 8.16
N PHE A 113 17.88 0.32 7.95
CA PHE A 113 17.00 0.87 8.97
C PHE A 113 16.09 -0.19 9.61
N TRP A 114 15.61 -1.18 8.85
CA TRP A 114 14.76 -2.26 9.35
C TRP A 114 15.44 -3.07 10.46
N ASP A 115 16.76 -3.17 10.44
CA ASP A 115 17.51 -3.90 11.48
C ASP A 115 17.31 -3.29 12.88
N THR A 116 17.10 -1.98 12.96
CA THR A 116 16.84 -1.26 14.22
C THR A 116 15.46 -1.57 14.83
N LEU A 117 14.55 -2.12 14.02
CA LEU A 117 13.16 -2.40 14.39
C LEU A 117 12.91 -3.87 14.72
N ARG A 118 13.90 -4.77 14.52
CA ARG A 118 13.73 -6.20 14.77
C ARG A 118 13.24 -6.50 16.18
N ASN A 119 12.34 -7.46 16.23
CA ASN A 119 11.96 -8.13 17.47
C ASN A 119 13.12 -8.94 18.03
N PRO A 120 13.07 -9.39 19.30
CA PRO A 120 14.15 -10.19 19.92
C PRO A 120 14.45 -11.50 19.18
N ASP A 121 13.48 -12.10 18.50
CA ASP A 121 13.62 -13.30 17.68
C ASP A 121 14.16 -13.03 16.25
N GLY A 122 14.42 -11.78 15.94
CA GLY A 122 14.89 -11.31 14.64
C GLY A 122 13.80 -11.06 13.61
N SER A 123 12.53 -11.23 13.96
CA SER A 123 11.38 -10.98 13.07
C SER A 123 11.04 -9.50 12.90
N LEU A 124 10.23 -9.19 11.88
CA LEU A 124 9.62 -7.89 11.63
C LEU A 124 8.11 -8.03 11.41
N ASN A 125 7.31 -7.21 12.08
CA ASN A 125 5.85 -7.26 11.99
C ASN A 125 5.28 -6.50 10.77
N SER A 126 6.04 -5.58 10.20
CA SER A 126 5.58 -4.70 9.11
C SER A 126 5.68 -5.31 7.72
N ASN A 127 5.85 -6.64 7.62
CA ASN A 127 5.59 -7.33 6.36
C ASN A 127 4.07 -7.43 6.13
N TYR A 128 3.48 -6.43 5.46
CA TYR A 128 2.03 -6.40 5.22
C TYR A 128 1.55 -7.55 4.33
N GLY A 129 2.42 -8.08 3.47
CA GLY A 129 2.14 -9.26 2.67
C GLY A 129 1.90 -10.53 3.48
N HIS A 130 2.50 -10.62 4.67
CA HIS A 130 2.23 -11.72 5.61
C HIS A 130 0.73 -11.79 5.94
N TYR A 131 0.13 -10.67 6.32
CA TYR A 131 -1.30 -10.61 6.68
C TYR A 131 -2.20 -10.75 5.46
N PHE A 132 -1.72 -10.38 4.28
CA PHE A 132 -2.51 -10.36 3.06
C PHE A 132 -2.49 -11.70 2.33
N PHE A 133 -1.31 -12.31 2.12
CA PHE A 133 -1.12 -13.47 1.27
C PHE A 133 -0.99 -14.80 2.01
N LYS A 134 -0.54 -14.81 3.29
CA LYS A 134 -0.45 -16.06 4.05
C LYS A 134 -1.83 -16.54 4.47
N ARG A 135 -1.98 -17.83 4.67
CA ARG A 135 -3.22 -18.43 5.15
C ARG A 135 -3.57 -17.89 6.53
N MET A 136 -4.87 -17.79 6.81
CA MET A 136 -5.31 -17.23 8.12
C MET A 136 -4.88 -18.11 9.28
N ASP A 137 -4.81 -19.43 9.12
CA ASP A 137 -4.31 -20.36 10.13
C ASP A 137 -2.80 -20.25 10.40
N GLU A 138 -2.04 -19.66 9.47
CA GLU A 138 -0.61 -19.35 9.66
C GLU A 138 -0.39 -18.00 10.36
N VAL A 139 -1.35 -17.10 10.26
CA VAL A 139 -1.27 -15.71 10.77
C VAL A 139 -1.89 -15.57 12.17
N LEU A 140 -2.94 -16.33 12.45
CA LEU A 140 -3.63 -16.29 13.73
C LEU A 140 -2.98 -17.28 14.72
N PRO A 141 -2.86 -16.91 16.02
CA PRO A 141 -2.38 -17.84 17.02
C PRO A 141 -3.29 -19.06 17.08
N THR A 142 -2.66 -20.23 17.07
CA THR A 142 -3.31 -21.52 17.27
C THR A 142 -3.60 -21.74 18.77
N GLU A 143 -4.60 -21.06 19.34
CA GLU A 143 -5.12 -21.45 20.63
C GLU A 143 -6.23 -22.49 20.40
N GLU A 144 -6.22 -23.56 21.20
CA GLU A 144 -7.20 -24.66 21.11
C GLU A 144 -8.66 -24.20 21.25
N GLU A 145 -8.86 -22.98 21.74
CA GLU A 145 -10.20 -22.38 21.93
C GLU A 145 -10.77 -21.78 20.64
N PHE A 146 -9.96 -21.50 19.63
CA PHE A 146 -10.41 -20.92 18.37
C PHE A 146 -10.65 -22.03 17.33
N LYS A 147 -11.68 -22.87 17.54
CA LYS A 147 -12.11 -23.80 16.47
C LYS A 147 -12.92 -23.05 15.44
N PRO A 148 -12.43 -22.96 14.20
CA PRO A 148 -13.15 -22.26 13.14
C PRO A 148 -14.48 -22.96 12.86
N ILE A 149 -15.51 -22.15 12.53
CA ILE A 149 -16.83 -22.63 12.12
C ILE A 149 -16.74 -23.45 10.80
N SER A 150 -15.70 -23.24 10.00
CA SER A 150 -15.35 -24.11 8.87
C SER A 150 -13.86 -24.04 8.55
N ASP A 151 -13.24 -25.19 8.29
CA ASP A 151 -11.85 -25.32 7.85
C ASP A 151 -11.58 -24.59 6.51
N TYR A 152 -12.61 -24.41 5.69
CA TYR A 152 -12.53 -23.78 4.39
C TYR A 152 -12.03 -22.33 4.46
N TYR A 153 -12.53 -21.50 5.38
CA TYR A 153 -12.11 -20.11 5.50
C TYR A 153 -10.73 -19.95 6.14
N PHE A 154 -10.36 -20.84 7.06
CA PHE A 154 -9.05 -20.81 7.73
C PHE A 154 -7.89 -21.15 6.80
N GLN A 155 -8.14 -22.00 5.80
CA GLN A 155 -7.13 -22.37 4.81
C GLN A 155 -6.93 -21.32 3.72
N LYS A 156 -7.73 -20.24 3.71
CA LYS A 156 -7.60 -19.12 2.77
C LYS A 156 -6.88 -17.94 3.41
N SER A 157 -6.21 -17.16 2.58
CA SER A 157 -5.66 -15.86 2.99
C SER A 157 -6.73 -14.76 2.92
N GLN A 158 -6.45 -13.60 3.54
CA GLN A 158 -7.29 -12.42 3.38
C GLN A 158 -7.38 -11.96 1.91
N PHE A 159 -6.34 -12.21 1.11
CA PHE A 159 -6.38 -11.98 -0.34
C PHE A 159 -7.51 -12.77 -1.02
N HIS A 160 -7.59 -14.08 -0.77
CA HIS A 160 -8.66 -14.91 -1.33
C HIS A 160 -10.04 -14.49 -0.81
N TYR A 161 -10.13 -14.10 0.46
CA TYR A 161 -11.37 -13.58 1.03
C TYR A 161 -11.85 -12.32 0.29
N VAL A 162 -10.95 -11.39 -0.03
CA VAL A 162 -11.29 -10.18 -0.81
C VAL A 162 -11.79 -10.54 -2.20
N ILE A 163 -11.11 -11.46 -2.91
CA ILE A 163 -11.52 -11.90 -4.25
C ILE A 163 -12.89 -12.55 -4.20
N ASP A 164 -13.10 -13.56 -3.33
CA ASP A 164 -14.37 -14.26 -3.19
C ASP A 164 -15.53 -13.30 -2.86
N THR A 165 -15.27 -12.34 -1.96
CA THR A 165 -16.26 -11.36 -1.53
C THR A 165 -16.72 -10.47 -2.68
N LEU A 166 -15.78 -9.95 -3.49
CA LEU A 166 -16.08 -9.05 -4.60
C LEU A 166 -16.63 -9.78 -5.84
N LEU A 167 -16.28 -11.06 -6.03
CA LEU A 167 -16.91 -11.89 -7.07
C LEU A 167 -18.36 -12.24 -6.73
N LYS A 168 -18.63 -12.52 -5.45
CA LYS A 168 -19.97 -12.86 -4.98
C LYS A 168 -20.92 -11.65 -4.98
N ASP A 169 -20.41 -10.48 -4.58
CA ASP A 169 -21.17 -9.25 -4.49
C ASP A 169 -20.25 -8.07 -4.83
N ARG A 170 -20.43 -7.49 -6.02
CA ARG A 170 -19.63 -6.33 -6.49
C ARG A 170 -19.82 -5.09 -5.64
N ASP A 171 -20.98 -4.94 -5.02
CA ASP A 171 -21.30 -3.79 -4.15
C ASP A 171 -20.86 -4.00 -2.71
N SER A 172 -20.26 -5.14 -2.40
CA SER A 172 -19.83 -5.50 -1.06
C SER A 172 -18.94 -4.45 -0.41
N ARG A 173 -19.16 -4.26 0.88
CA ARG A 173 -18.34 -3.42 1.77
C ARG A 173 -17.50 -4.26 2.72
N GLN A 174 -17.48 -5.59 2.54
CA GLN A 174 -16.84 -6.54 3.45
C GLN A 174 -15.42 -6.95 3.00
N ALA A 175 -14.96 -6.52 1.81
CA ALA A 175 -13.64 -6.84 1.30
C ALA A 175 -12.55 -6.05 2.06
N VAL A 176 -12.37 -6.38 3.33
CA VAL A 176 -11.47 -5.71 4.29
C VAL A 176 -10.36 -6.67 4.69
N VAL A 177 -9.13 -6.14 4.71
CA VAL A 177 -7.91 -6.79 5.17
C VAL A 177 -7.45 -6.11 6.46
N ASN A 178 -7.29 -6.86 7.54
CA ASN A 178 -6.80 -6.36 8.82
C ASN A 178 -5.29 -6.61 8.92
N ILE A 179 -4.53 -5.56 9.20
CA ILE A 179 -3.07 -5.61 9.39
C ILE A 179 -2.73 -5.49 10.87
N ASN A 180 -3.04 -4.33 11.48
CA ASN A 180 -2.82 -4.12 12.90
C ASN A 180 -3.93 -4.80 13.70
N ASN A 181 -3.57 -5.80 14.48
CA ASN A 181 -4.51 -6.59 15.26
C ASN A 181 -4.16 -6.57 16.76
N ILE A 182 -4.97 -7.27 17.57
CA ILE A 182 -4.85 -7.30 19.03
C ILE A 182 -3.50 -7.89 19.49
N TYR A 183 -2.95 -8.85 18.75
CA TYR A 183 -1.70 -9.56 19.12
C TYR A 183 -0.48 -8.64 19.10
N HIS A 184 -0.45 -7.61 18.22
CA HIS A 184 0.61 -6.60 18.24
C HIS A 184 0.68 -5.81 19.56
N LYS A 185 -0.39 -5.81 20.36
CA LYS A 185 -0.48 -5.13 21.65
C LYS A 185 -0.08 -6.04 22.81
N ALA A 186 -0.14 -7.35 22.61
CA ALA A 186 0.15 -8.34 23.65
C ALA A 186 1.67 -8.49 23.91
N HIS A 187 2.51 -8.13 22.94
CA HIS A 187 3.96 -8.29 23.02
C HIS A 187 4.67 -6.95 22.78
N PRO A 188 5.66 -6.59 23.61
CA PRO A 188 6.50 -5.43 23.34
C PRO A 188 7.21 -5.58 21.99
N THR A 189 7.00 -4.62 21.09
CA THR A 189 7.67 -4.58 19.79
C THR A 189 8.07 -3.14 19.45
N LYS A 190 9.20 -3.00 18.76
CA LYS A 190 9.61 -1.73 18.16
C LYS A 190 8.92 -1.53 16.80
N ASP A 191 8.64 -2.63 16.11
CA ASP A 191 7.97 -2.65 14.81
C ASP A 191 6.46 -2.87 15.01
N PHE A 192 5.77 -1.81 15.43
CA PHE A 192 4.32 -1.81 15.55
C PHE A 192 3.71 -1.33 14.23
N PRO A 193 2.96 -2.17 13.47
CA PRO A 193 2.45 -1.84 12.16
C PRO A 193 1.73 -0.49 12.10
N CYS A 194 2.09 0.35 11.13
CA CYS A 194 1.45 1.65 10.92
C CYS A 194 0.10 1.51 10.22
N THR A 195 -0.02 0.56 9.30
CA THR A 195 -1.26 0.24 8.60
C THR A 195 -2.21 -0.50 9.52
N THR A 196 -3.45 -0.06 9.60
CA THR A 196 -4.49 -0.70 10.40
C THR A 196 -5.34 -1.64 9.56
N ALA A 197 -5.79 -1.16 8.40
CA ALA A 197 -6.61 -1.95 7.47
C ALA A 197 -6.47 -1.45 6.03
N MET A 198 -6.78 -2.35 5.10
CA MET A 198 -6.99 -2.05 3.68
C MET A 198 -8.41 -2.49 3.31
N GLN A 199 -9.14 -1.67 2.58
CA GLN A 199 -10.47 -2.00 2.08
C GLN A 199 -10.53 -1.85 0.57
N PHE A 200 -11.07 -2.87 -0.09
CA PHE A 200 -11.30 -2.89 -1.52
C PHE A 200 -12.80 -2.80 -1.81
N PHE A 201 -13.18 -2.08 -2.84
CA PHE A 201 -14.58 -1.96 -3.26
C PHE A 201 -14.68 -1.63 -4.73
N ILE A 202 -15.77 -2.06 -5.38
CA ILE A 202 -16.03 -1.79 -6.79
C ILE A 202 -17.17 -0.78 -6.87
N ARG A 203 -16.96 0.29 -7.63
CA ARG A 203 -18.01 1.25 -8.04
C ARG A 203 -17.74 1.70 -9.47
N ASP A 204 -18.78 1.89 -10.24
CA ASP A 204 -18.70 2.28 -11.66
C ASP A 204 -17.74 1.38 -12.47
N ASN A 205 -17.77 0.07 -12.21
CA ASN A 205 -16.88 -0.94 -12.79
C ASN A 205 -15.39 -0.69 -12.55
N LYS A 206 -15.02 0.03 -11.47
CA LYS A 206 -13.65 0.32 -11.08
C LYS A 206 -13.35 -0.21 -9.69
N LEU A 207 -12.19 -0.84 -9.53
CA LEU A 207 -11.69 -1.30 -8.24
C LEU A 207 -11.00 -0.14 -7.53
N HIS A 208 -11.58 0.34 -6.45
CA HIS A 208 -11.01 1.33 -5.55
C HIS A 208 -10.38 0.66 -4.34
N MET A 209 -9.42 1.35 -3.73
CA MET A 209 -8.80 0.91 -2.49
C MET A 209 -8.69 2.07 -1.51
N THR A 210 -9.01 1.81 -0.25
CA THR A 210 -8.74 2.72 0.88
C THR A 210 -7.83 2.03 1.88
N VAL A 211 -6.79 2.72 2.31
CA VAL A 211 -5.87 2.28 3.37
C VAL A 211 -6.00 3.23 4.55
N THR A 212 -6.10 2.66 5.74
CA THR A 212 -6.10 3.41 7.00
C THR A 212 -4.81 3.17 7.75
N MET A 213 -4.12 4.26 8.10
CA MET A 213 -2.87 4.23 8.87
C MET A 213 -2.99 5.05 10.15
N ARG A 214 -2.42 4.56 11.25
CA ARG A 214 -2.31 5.34 12.50
C ARG A 214 -1.28 6.46 12.40
N SER A 215 -0.30 6.33 11.48
CA SER A 215 0.83 7.24 11.35
C SER A 215 1.52 7.00 10.01
N THR A 216 1.93 8.08 9.32
CA THR A 216 2.63 8.04 8.04
C THR A 216 3.77 9.04 8.04
N ASP A 217 5.02 8.57 7.99
CA ASP A 217 6.17 9.41 7.62
C ASP A 217 6.04 9.78 6.15
N LEU A 218 5.88 11.06 5.83
CA LEU A 218 5.66 11.50 4.46
C LEU A 218 6.87 11.20 3.56
N VAL A 219 8.08 11.35 4.07
CA VAL A 219 9.31 11.24 3.25
C VAL A 219 9.76 9.79 3.08
N LEU A 220 9.84 9.00 4.15
CA LEU A 220 10.29 7.61 4.07
C LEU A 220 9.12 6.62 3.90
N GLY A 221 8.01 6.82 4.62
CA GLY A 221 6.86 5.94 4.58
C GLY A 221 6.05 6.12 3.30
N TYR A 222 5.29 7.22 3.19
CA TYR A 222 4.35 7.45 2.08
C TYR A 222 4.95 7.17 0.70
N CYS A 223 6.18 7.64 0.44
CA CYS A 223 6.81 7.48 -0.88
C CYS A 223 7.05 6.03 -1.28
N ASN A 224 7.20 5.12 -0.32
CA ASN A 224 7.28 3.69 -0.55
C ASN A 224 5.89 3.05 -0.47
N ASP A 225 5.11 3.41 0.55
CA ASP A 225 3.78 2.84 0.82
C ASP A 225 2.81 3.03 -0.36
N VAL A 226 2.81 4.19 -1.02
CA VAL A 226 1.92 4.44 -2.18
C VAL A 226 2.19 3.47 -3.32
N PHE A 227 3.44 3.11 -3.58
CA PHE A 227 3.79 2.08 -4.55
C PHE A 227 3.30 0.71 -4.07
N GLN A 228 3.61 0.32 -2.84
CA GLN A 228 3.26 -0.98 -2.29
C GLN A 228 1.73 -1.20 -2.25
N PHE A 229 0.98 -0.24 -1.74
CA PHE A 229 -0.48 -0.35 -1.66
C PHE A 229 -1.15 -0.41 -3.03
N THR A 230 -0.68 0.39 -3.99
CA THR A 230 -1.21 0.31 -5.35
C THR A 230 -0.80 -0.99 -6.07
N MET A 231 0.29 -1.63 -5.68
CA MET A 231 0.61 -3.00 -6.12
C MET A 231 -0.37 -4.04 -5.53
N PHE A 232 -0.76 -3.94 -4.25
CA PHE A 232 -1.83 -4.77 -3.69
C PHE A 232 -3.15 -4.56 -4.44
N GLN A 233 -3.52 -3.31 -4.73
CA GLN A 233 -4.72 -3.00 -5.53
C GLN A 233 -4.62 -3.63 -6.93
N ARG A 234 -3.47 -3.58 -7.56
CA ARG A 234 -3.21 -4.17 -8.89
C ARG A 234 -3.35 -5.68 -8.89
N ILE A 235 -2.80 -6.35 -7.91
CA ILE A 235 -2.89 -7.82 -7.80
C ILE A 235 -4.34 -8.26 -7.61
N VAL A 236 -5.10 -7.57 -6.76
CA VAL A 236 -6.55 -7.84 -6.61
C VAL A 236 -7.28 -7.64 -7.93
N LEU A 237 -7.01 -6.54 -8.65
CA LEU A 237 -7.61 -6.26 -9.95
C LEU A 237 -7.31 -7.36 -10.98
N ASN A 238 -6.04 -7.75 -11.08
CA ASN A 238 -5.60 -8.78 -12.04
C ASN A 238 -6.26 -10.13 -11.74
N GLU A 239 -6.37 -10.52 -10.46
CA GLU A 239 -7.00 -11.78 -10.08
C GLU A 239 -8.52 -11.76 -10.31
N LEU A 240 -9.20 -10.67 -9.95
CA LEU A 240 -10.63 -10.51 -10.23
C LEU A 240 -10.91 -10.65 -11.73
N ASN A 241 -10.14 -10.00 -12.59
CA ASN A 241 -10.32 -10.06 -14.03
C ASN A 241 -9.98 -11.45 -14.62
N LYS A 242 -9.00 -12.16 -14.05
CA LYS A 242 -8.68 -13.53 -14.37
C LYS A 242 -9.86 -14.46 -14.06
N GLU A 243 -10.40 -14.38 -12.86
CA GLU A 243 -11.54 -15.18 -12.41
C GLU A 243 -12.80 -14.89 -13.26
N LEU A 244 -13.12 -13.61 -13.51
CA LEU A 244 -14.23 -13.21 -14.37
C LEU A 244 -14.09 -13.76 -15.80
N SER A 245 -12.88 -13.73 -16.36
CA SER A 245 -12.61 -14.31 -17.68
C SER A 245 -12.82 -15.84 -17.71
N MET A 246 -12.41 -16.54 -16.65
CA MET A 246 -12.63 -17.98 -16.51
C MET A 246 -14.13 -18.32 -16.39
N LEU A 247 -14.85 -17.60 -15.54
CA LEU A 247 -16.29 -17.77 -15.37
C LEU A 247 -17.07 -17.55 -16.67
N SER A 248 -16.75 -16.48 -17.40
CA SER A 248 -17.34 -16.19 -18.70
C SER A 248 -17.10 -17.31 -19.71
N LYS A 249 -15.88 -17.87 -19.73
CA LYS A 249 -15.52 -18.99 -20.62
C LYS A 249 -16.32 -20.27 -20.35
N TYR A 250 -16.68 -20.53 -19.10
CA TYR A 250 -17.45 -21.72 -18.72
C TYR A 250 -18.96 -21.49 -18.62
N GLY A 251 -19.43 -20.27 -18.94
CA GLY A 251 -20.85 -19.92 -18.88
C GLY A 251 -21.44 -19.90 -17.47
N ILE A 252 -20.58 -19.74 -16.45
CA ILE A 252 -20.99 -19.68 -15.06
C ILE A 252 -21.38 -18.22 -14.73
N VAL A 253 -22.62 -18.02 -14.29
CA VAL A 253 -23.17 -16.71 -13.89
C VAL A 253 -23.42 -16.71 -12.39
N TYR A 254 -22.90 -15.72 -11.69
CA TYR A 254 -23.06 -15.59 -10.23
C TYR A 254 -24.40 -15.00 -9.80
N SER A 255 -25.20 -14.41 -10.71
CA SER A 255 -26.55 -13.92 -10.42
C SER A 255 -27.51 -14.19 -11.58
N GLU A 256 -28.74 -14.55 -11.23
CA GLU A 256 -29.85 -14.77 -12.20
C GLU A 256 -30.47 -13.45 -12.68
N ASP A 257 -30.07 -12.29 -12.13
CA ASP A 257 -30.65 -10.98 -12.44
C ASP A 257 -29.90 -10.25 -13.54
N SER A 258 -30.62 -9.44 -14.28
CA SER A 258 -30.38 -8.74 -15.56
C SER A 258 -29.10 -7.89 -15.72
N GLU A 259 -28.12 -7.97 -14.83
CA GLU A 259 -26.83 -7.27 -14.92
C GLU A 259 -25.71 -8.07 -15.61
N PHE A 260 -26.04 -9.13 -16.31
CA PHE A 260 -25.10 -10.03 -17.02
C PHE A 260 -24.08 -9.29 -17.90
N GLU A 261 -24.46 -8.18 -18.52
CA GLU A 261 -23.53 -7.37 -19.32
C GLU A 261 -22.44 -6.70 -18.51
N LEU A 262 -22.74 -6.30 -17.26
CA LEU A 262 -21.74 -5.67 -16.37
C LEU A 262 -20.67 -6.67 -15.90
N TYR A 263 -21.07 -7.93 -15.65
CA TYR A 263 -20.15 -8.98 -15.21
C TYR A 263 -19.19 -9.45 -16.32
N ASN A 264 -19.50 -9.19 -17.59
CA ASN A 264 -18.65 -9.55 -18.73
C ASN A 264 -17.60 -8.49 -19.09
N LYS A 265 -17.65 -7.29 -18.49
CA LYS A 265 -16.64 -6.27 -18.73
C LYS A 265 -15.51 -6.39 -17.71
N PRO A 266 -14.24 -6.34 -18.15
CA PRO A 266 -13.12 -6.25 -17.23
C PRO A 266 -13.29 -5.06 -16.28
N ILE A 267 -13.00 -5.29 -15.01
CA ILE A 267 -12.96 -4.23 -14.00
C ILE A 267 -11.74 -3.35 -14.29
N GLU A 268 -11.91 -2.04 -14.21
CA GLU A 268 -10.83 -1.08 -14.40
C GLU A 268 -10.18 -0.71 -13.06
N MET A 269 -9.01 -0.08 -13.12
CA MET A 269 -8.36 0.50 -11.96
C MET A 269 -9.12 1.77 -11.54
N GLY A 270 -9.57 1.81 -10.29
CA GLY A 270 -10.15 2.97 -9.64
C GLY A 270 -9.11 3.80 -8.89
N THR A 271 -9.54 4.60 -7.93
CA THR A 271 -8.68 5.45 -7.10
C THR A 271 -8.02 4.66 -5.97
N PHE A 272 -6.89 5.16 -5.49
CA PHE A 272 -6.28 4.78 -4.23
C PHE A 272 -6.41 5.92 -3.23
N THR A 273 -6.90 5.65 -2.02
CA THR A 273 -7.04 6.64 -0.95
C THR A 273 -6.32 6.17 0.30
N LEU A 274 -5.45 7.02 0.84
CA LEU A 274 -4.79 6.84 2.12
C LEU A 274 -5.41 7.78 3.15
N PHE A 275 -5.95 7.25 4.24
CA PHE A 275 -6.28 8.01 5.44
C PHE A 275 -5.21 7.78 6.50
N THR A 276 -4.70 8.85 7.10
CA THR A 276 -3.76 8.75 8.20
C THR A 276 -4.10 9.72 9.33
N THR A 277 -4.01 9.23 10.58
CA THR A 277 -4.26 10.07 11.76
C THR A 277 -3.14 11.09 11.98
N SER A 278 -1.88 10.72 11.67
CA SER A 278 -0.70 11.60 11.74
C SER A 278 0.11 11.49 10.47
N LEU A 279 0.07 12.52 9.63
CA LEU A 279 0.98 12.69 8.49
C LEU A 279 2.12 13.60 8.92
N HIS A 280 3.35 13.13 8.94
CA HIS A 280 4.45 13.86 9.53
C HIS A 280 5.75 13.79 8.73
N VAL A 281 6.62 14.75 8.98
CA VAL A 281 8.02 14.79 8.52
C VAL A 281 8.92 14.91 9.73
N TYR A 282 9.94 14.06 9.84
CA TYR A 282 10.97 14.16 10.87
C TYR A 282 11.93 15.32 10.58
N GLU A 283 12.45 15.95 11.63
CA GLU A 283 13.40 17.07 11.56
C GLU A 283 14.57 16.79 10.59
N ARG A 284 15.13 15.57 10.61
CA ARG A 284 16.20 15.15 9.70
C ARG A 284 15.83 15.25 8.22
N HIS A 285 14.54 15.36 7.88
CA HIS A 285 14.01 15.45 6.52
C HIS A 285 13.37 16.81 6.19
N PHE A 286 13.44 17.80 7.09
CA PHE A 286 12.89 19.13 6.83
C PHE A 286 13.51 19.75 5.58
N LYS A 287 14.82 19.59 5.39
CA LYS A 287 15.50 20.05 4.16
C LYS A 287 15.00 19.38 2.90
N THR A 288 14.66 18.09 2.95
CA THR A 288 14.04 17.37 1.81
C THR A 288 12.66 17.93 1.52
N MET A 289 11.85 18.16 2.53
CA MET A 289 10.53 18.80 2.41
C MET A 289 10.63 20.19 1.79
N GLU A 290 11.49 21.06 2.33
CA GLU A 290 11.72 22.40 1.79
C GLU A 290 12.18 22.39 0.32
N ASN A 291 13.15 21.53 -0.01
CA ASN A 291 13.61 21.36 -1.37
C ASN A 291 12.50 20.86 -2.30
N THR A 292 11.61 20.00 -1.81
CA THR A 292 10.44 19.54 -2.59
C THR A 292 9.49 20.69 -2.88
N VAL A 293 9.18 21.52 -1.89
CA VAL A 293 8.31 22.69 -2.05
C VAL A 293 8.88 23.68 -3.08
N HIS A 294 10.18 23.95 -3.02
CA HIS A 294 10.83 24.92 -3.91
C HIS A 294 11.14 24.38 -5.31
N ASN A 295 11.29 23.07 -5.48
CA ASN A 295 11.73 22.44 -6.73
C ASN A 295 10.81 21.29 -7.17
N ARG A 296 9.51 21.43 -6.98
CA ARG A 296 8.50 20.40 -7.31
C ARG A 296 8.54 19.93 -8.77
N GLU A 297 9.02 20.78 -9.66
CA GLU A 297 9.14 20.50 -11.11
C GLU A 297 10.34 19.58 -11.42
N LYS A 298 11.32 19.50 -10.55
CA LYS A 298 12.52 18.69 -10.81
C LYS A 298 12.23 17.22 -10.55
N LYS A 299 12.34 16.43 -11.62
CA LYS A 299 12.05 15.01 -11.63
C LYS A 299 13.33 14.19 -11.77
N LYS A 300 13.41 13.11 -11.02
CA LYS A 300 14.41 12.07 -11.19
C LYS A 300 13.98 11.13 -12.32
N ALA A 301 14.91 10.75 -13.19
CA ALA A 301 14.64 9.69 -14.17
C ALA A 301 14.40 8.36 -13.44
N ILE A 302 13.26 7.74 -13.72
CA ILE A 302 12.85 6.46 -13.16
C ILE A 302 12.93 5.41 -14.25
N PRO A 303 13.54 4.22 -14.02
CA PRO A 303 13.48 3.11 -14.95
C PRO A 303 12.02 2.74 -15.27
N ASP A 304 11.76 2.39 -16.53
CA ASP A 304 10.42 1.89 -16.89
C ASP A 304 10.22 0.49 -16.32
N ILE A 305 9.43 0.44 -15.25
CA ILE A 305 9.03 -0.80 -14.59
C ILE A 305 7.53 -1.10 -14.74
N LYS A 306 6.81 -0.36 -15.60
CA LYS A 306 5.34 -0.52 -15.74
C LYS A 306 4.92 -1.90 -16.23
N TRP A 307 5.83 -2.65 -16.86
CA TRP A 307 5.58 -4.03 -17.25
C TRP A 307 5.23 -4.95 -16.08
N ILE A 308 5.68 -4.63 -14.84
CA ILE A 308 5.33 -5.40 -13.63
C ILE A 308 3.84 -5.35 -13.29
N TYR A 309 3.11 -4.34 -13.76
CA TYR A 309 1.69 -4.17 -13.45
C TYR A 309 0.79 -5.23 -14.08
N ASN A 310 1.29 -5.96 -15.09
CA ASN A 310 0.57 -7.04 -15.75
C ASN A 310 0.83 -8.42 -15.15
N LEU A 311 1.70 -8.50 -14.12
CA LEU A 311 2.00 -9.77 -13.46
C LEU A 311 0.85 -10.15 -12.52
N SER A 312 0.43 -11.43 -12.59
CA SER A 312 -0.53 -12.02 -11.67
C SER A 312 0.14 -12.29 -10.30
N TYR A 313 -0.67 -12.64 -9.31
CA TYR A 313 -0.13 -13.10 -8.02
C TYR A 313 0.74 -14.35 -8.17
N ASP A 314 0.30 -15.31 -9.01
CA ASP A 314 1.06 -16.54 -9.28
C ASP A 314 2.41 -16.23 -9.95
N ASP A 315 2.46 -15.28 -10.91
CA ASP A 315 3.70 -14.83 -11.52
C ASP A 315 4.68 -14.26 -10.47
N TRP A 316 4.18 -13.39 -9.61
CA TRP A 316 4.98 -12.80 -8.53
C TRP A 316 5.49 -13.84 -7.53
N LYS A 317 4.63 -14.80 -7.16
CA LYS A 317 5.00 -15.89 -6.27
C LYS A 317 6.10 -16.77 -6.89
N SER A 318 5.98 -17.10 -8.16
CA SER A 318 6.99 -17.86 -8.90
C SER A 318 8.33 -17.11 -9.02
N ILE A 319 8.30 -15.79 -9.24
CA ILE A 319 9.49 -14.93 -9.22
C ILE A 319 10.13 -14.93 -7.83
N ALA A 320 9.35 -14.71 -6.79
CA ALA A 320 9.84 -14.64 -5.41
C ALA A 320 10.45 -15.97 -4.91
N ASN A 321 9.93 -17.11 -5.39
CA ASN A 321 10.39 -18.46 -5.04
C ASN A 321 11.49 -18.99 -5.96
N ASN A 322 11.98 -18.21 -6.93
CA ASN A 322 12.98 -18.63 -7.92
C ASN A 322 12.57 -19.86 -8.76
N GLU A 323 11.28 -19.97 -9.09
CA GLU A 323 10.81 -21.05 -9.95
C GLU A 323 11.37 -20.93 -11.38
N LYS A 324 11.70 -22.07 -12.01
CA LYS A 324 12.40 -22.11 -13.31
C LYS A 324 11.56 -22.70 -14.45
N ASN A 325 10.29 -23.01 -14.19
CA ASN A 325 9.45 -23.82 -15.08
C ASN A 325 8.82 -23.01 -16.24
N ASP A 326 8.93 -21.68 -16.23
CA ASP A 326 8.38 -20.79 -17.25
C ASP A 326 9.44 -19.78 -17.69
N GLU A 327 9.79 -19.79 -18.98
CA GLU A 327 10.79 -18.88 -19.56
C GLU A 327 10.41 -17.40 -19.42
N ARG A 328 9.11 -17.09 -19.47
CA ARG A 328 8.58 -15.74 -19.24
C ARG A 328 8.89 -15.28 -17.82
N ILE A 329 8.67 -16.15 -16.83
CA ILE A 329 8.96 -15.86 -15.41
C ILE A 329 10.45 -15.70 -15.18
N VAL A 330 11.29 -16.55 -15.79
CA VAL A 330 12.74 -16.43 -15.73
C VAL A 330 13.19 -15.07 -16.28
N LYS A 331 12.65 -14.62 -17.41
CA LYS A 331 12.96 -13.31 -18.00
C LYS A 331 12.59 -12.15 -17.05
N TYR A 332 11.38 -12.16 -16.50
CA TYR A 332 10.95 -11.11 -15.57
C TYR A 332 11.81 -11.08 -14.30
N ARG A 333 12.12 -12.25 -13.76
CA ARG A 333 13.04 -12.35 -12.61
C ARG A 333 14.40 -11.76 -12.93
N THR A 334 15.01 -12.12 -14.06
CA THR A 334 16.30 -11.56 -14.47
C THR A 334 16.25 -10.03 -14.56
N SER A 335 15.20 -9.45 -15.15
CA SER A 335 15.04 -8.00 -15.20
C SER A 335 14.90 -7.36 -13.82
N ILE A 336 14.22 -8.02 -12.87
CA ILE A 336 14.15 -7.55 -11.48
C ILE A 336 15.52 -7.65 -10.80
N GLU A 337 16.22 -8.79 -10.96
CA GLU A 337 17.55 -9.01 -10.39
C GLU A 337 18.57 -7.97 -10.91
N GLU A 338 18.50 -7.59 -12.18
CA GLU A 338 19.34 -6.51 -12.75
C GLU A 338 19.10 -5.18 -12.02
N ILE A 339 17.84 -4.83 -11.76
CA ILE A 339 17.50 -3.61 -10.99
C ILE A 339 17.96 -3.75 -9.52
N LEU A 340 17.80 -4.92 -8.91
CA LEU A 340 18.20 -5.16 -7.53
C LEU A 340 19.72 -5.13 -7.33
N ASN A 341 20.49 -5.38 -8.39
CA ASN A 341 21.96 -5.39 -8.37
C ASN A 341 22.59 -4.09 -8.88
N SER A 342 21.81 -3.19 -9.52
CA SER A 342 22.26 -1.86 -9.94
C SER A 342 22.43 -0.91 -8.74
#